data_cb8774981409738782e99d49b50c0b4d
#
_entry.id   cb8774981409738782e99d49b50c0b4d
#
_cell.length_a   1.000
_cell.length_b   1.000
_cell.length_c   1.000
_cell.angle_alpha   90.00
_cell.angle_beta   90.00
_cell.angle_gamma   90.00
#
_symmetry.space_group_name_H-M   'P 1'
#
loop_
_entity.id
_entity.type
_entity.pdbx_description
1 polymer ?
#
loop_
_entity_poly.entity_id
_entity_poly.type
_entity_poly.pdbx_seq_one_letter_code
_entity_poly.pdbx_strand_id
1 'polypeptide(L)'
;IESHYENNYGSAVRHLNELSRQIDALDPGVSPDALRRLKRDEVALLNSTLLHELYFASLGGDGRSVPEPVARALARSFGAVDRWRAQFIAMAESLAGESGWVLMSHVPRDEGLINHIATDNSQSIPGAIPVLALDMYEHAYQLEFGANAKAYIAAFMRNIDWAAVQARLED
;
A
#
# COMPACT_ATOMS: atom_id res chain seq x y z
N ILE A 1 -9.24 12.11 -4.51
CA ILE A 1 -9.40 10.66 -4.82
C ILE A 1 -9.54 10.42 -6.32
N GLU A 2 -10.47 11.08 -7.06
CA GLU A 2 -10.69 10.86 -8.50
C GLU A 2 -9.42 11.02 -9.34
N SER A 3 -8.71 12.15 -9.20
CA SER A 3 -7.44 12.38 -9.91
C SER A 3 -6.37 11.32 -9.56
N HIS A 4 -6.30 10.89 -8.32
CA HIS A 4 -5.40 9.84 -7.89
C HIS A 4 -5.72 8.49 -8.58
N TYR A 5 -7.00 8.14 -8.66
CA TYR A 5 -7.45 6.92 -9.34
C TYR A 5 -7.21 6.98 -10.85
N GLU A 6 -7.62 8.06 -11.51
CA GLU A 6 -7.56 8.16 -12.98
C GLU A 6 -6.12 8.36 -13.50
N ASN A 7 -5.34 9.21 -12.83
CA ASN A 7 -4.03 9.61 -13.31
C ASN A 7 -2.91 8.71 -12.76
N ASN A 8 -2.82 8.50 -11.44
CA ASN A 8 -1.71 7.76 -10.85
C ASN A 8 -1.88 6.25 -11.00
N TYR A 9 -2.98 5.69 -10.46
CA TYR A 9 -3.30 4.27 -10.63
C TYR A 9 -3.49 3.91 -12.11
N GLY A 10 -4.30 4.66 -12.84
CA GLY A 10 -4.52 4.42 -14.27
C GLY A 10 -3.24 4.49 -15.10
N SER A 11 -2.28 5.35 -14.74
CA SER A 11 -0.96 5.40 -15.36
C SER A 11 -0.12 4.16 -15.03
N ALA A 12 -0.12 3.72 -13.77
CA ALA A 12 0.60 2.52 -13.35
C ALA A 12 0.13 1.29 -14.14
N VAL A 13 -1.19 1.10 -14.27
CA VAL A 13 -1.79 0.01 -15.04
C VAL A 13 -1.38 0.07 -16.52
N ARG A 14 -1.45 1.25 -17.16
CA ARG A 14 -1.06 1.40 -18.57
C ARG A 14 0.42 1.08 -18.80
N HIS A 15 1.28 1.58 -17.91
CA HIS A 15 2.73 1.33 -18.03
C HIS A 15 3.07 -0.14 -17.76
N LEU A 16 2.40 -0.78 -16.79
CA LEU A 16 2.58 -2.21 -16.53
C LEU A 16 2.20 -3.05 -17.75
N ASN A 17 1.04 -2.77 -18.38
CA ASN A 17 0.58 -3.45 -19.58
C ASN A 17 1.52 -3.25 -20.77
N GLU A 18 2.07 -2.06 -20.92
CA GLU A 18 3.05 -1.78 -21.99
C GLU A 18 4.37 -2.51 -21.75
N LEU A 19 4.87 -2.48 -20.50
CA LEU A 19 6.09 -3.19 -20.14
C LEU A 19 5.95 -4.70 -20.28
N SER A 20 4.80 -5.27 -19.89
CA SER A 20 4.53 -6.70 -20.08
C SER A 20 4.60 -7.10 -21.56
N ARG A 21 3.99 -6.31 -22.45
CA ARG A 21 4.09 -6.55 -23.90
C ARG A 21 5.54 -6.45 -24.43
N GLN A 22 6.34 -5.52 -23.91
CA GLN A 22 7.74 -5.42 -24.26
C GLN A 22 8.54 -6.64 -23.79
N ILE A 23 8.27 -7.14 -22.59
CA ILE A 23 8.93 -8.34 -22.07
C ILE A 23 8.54 -9.58 -22.88
N ASP A 24 7.25 -9.73 -23.22
CA ASP A 24 6.76 -10.86 -24.03
C ASP A 24 7.35 -10.86 -25.44
N ALA A 25 7.70 -9.71 -25.99
CA ALA A 25 8.30 -9.55 -27.32
C ALA A 25 9.85 -9.60 -27.32
N LEU A 26 10.49 -9.89 -26.19
CA LEU A 26 11.95 -9.92 -26.11
C LEU A 26 12.54 -11.09 -26.91
N ASP A 27 13.60 -10.78 -27.65
CA ASP A 27 14.43 -11.82 -28.29
C ASP A 27 15.15 -12.70 -27.24
N PRO A 28 15.35 -14.00 -27.52
CA PRO A 28 16.14 -14.89 -26.65
C PRO A 28 17.57 -14.40 -26.39
N GLY A 29 18.09 -13.52 -27.24
CA GLY A 29 19.43 -12.93 -27.14
C GLY A 29 19.48 -11.57 -26.42
N VAL A 30 18.41 -11.14 -25.74
CA VAL A 30 18.42 -9.89 -24.99
C VAL A 30 19.57 -9.82 -23.99
N SER A 31 20.23 -8.68 -23.89
CA SER A 31 21.36 -8.52 -22.96
C SER A 31 20.91 -8.67 -21.50
N PRO A 32 21.71 -9.29 -20.62
CA PRO A 32 21.39 -9.46 -19.20
C PRO A 32 21.08 -8.11 -18.51
N ASP A 33 21.77 -7.04 -18.89
CA ASP A 33 21.56 -5.71 -18.30
C ASP A 33 20.22 -5.09 -18.75
N ALA A 34 19.80 -5.30 -19.98
CA ALA A 34 18.49 -4.85 -20.45
C ALA A 34 17.36 -5.62 -19.73
N LEU A 35 17.49 -6.94 -19.66
CA LEU A 35 16.54 -7.78 -18.95
C LEU A 35 16.43 -7.40 -17.46
N ARG A 36 17.56 -7.18 -16.79
CA ARG A 36 17.57 -6.75 -15.39
C ARG A 36 16.81 -5.45 -15.16
N ARG A 37 16.97 -4.45 -16.05
CA ARG A 37 16.24 -3.18 -15.95
C ARG A 37 14.74 -3.39 -16.11
N LEU A 38 14.33 -4.11 -17.15
CA LEU A 38 12.91 -4.38 -17.42
C LEU A 38 12.25 -5.14 -16.26
N LYS A 39 12.91 -6.15 -15.70
CA LYS A 39 12.38 -6.93 -14.59
C LYS A 39 12.32 -6.16 -13.27
N ARG A 40 13.21 -5.20 -13.05
CA ARG A 40 13.12 -4.26 -11.92
C ARG A 40 11.94 -3.32 -12.08
N ASP A 41 11.77 -2.76 -13.27
CA ASP A 41 10.69 -1.81 -13.57
C ASP A 41 9.32 -2.53 -13.53
N GLU A 42 9.25 -3.80 -13.95
CA GLU A 42 8.06 -4.64 -13.84
C GLU A 42 7.62 -4.82 -12.38
N VAL A 43 8.55 -5.13 -11.48
CA VAL A 43 8.24 -5.25 -10.04
C VAL A 43 7.72 -3.93 -9.48
N ALA A 44 8.35 -2.82 -9.82
CA ALA A 44 7.94 -1.51 -9.33
C ALA A 44 6.53 -1.12 -9.84
N LEU A 45 6.24 -1.36 -11.12
CA LEU A 45 4.93 -1.06 -11.72
C LEU A 45 3.84 -2.00 -11.22
N LEU A 46 4.14 -3.30 -11.06
CA LEU A 46 3.20 -4.26 -10.50
C LEU A 46 2.85 -3.90 -9.06
N ASN A 47 3.84 -3.64 -8.22
CA ASN A 47 3.60 -3.22 -6.84
C ASN A 47 2.84 -1.88 -6.78
N SER A 48 3.18 -0.91 -7.63
CA SER A 48 2.42 0.34 -7.72
C SER A 48 0.95 0.09 -8.01
N THR A 49 0.66 -0.78 -8.99
CA THR A 49 -0.71 -1.16 -9.33
C THR A 49 -1.43 -1.81 -8.13
N LEU A 50 -0.84 -2.85 -7.56
CA LEU A 50 -1.44 -3.61 -6.45
C LEU A 50 -1.63 -2.76 -5.17
N LEU A 51 -0.67 -1.89 -4.87
CA LEU A 51 -0.76 -1.02 -3.68
C LEU A 51 -1.83 0.06 -3.85
N HIS A 52 -2.02 0.61 -5.05
CA HIS A 52 -3.14 1.51 -5.33
C HIS A 52 -4.49 0.79 -5.23
N GLU A 53 -4.61 -0.42 -5.78
CA GLU A 53 -5.82 -1.24 -5.66
C GLU A 53 -6.15 -1.51 -4.19
N LEU A 54 -5.16 -1.89 -3.40
CA LEU A 54 -5.31 -2.10 -1.96
C LEU A 54 -5.71 -0.81 -1.24
N TYR A 55 -5.08 0.32 -1.57
CA TYR A 55 -5.39 1.64 -1.00
C TYR A 55 -6.85 2.01 -1.23
N PHE A 56 -7.31 1.97 -2.48
CA PHE A 56 -8.71 2.31 -2.80
C PHE A 56 -9.71 1.33 -2.18
N ALA A 57 -9.40 0.04 -2.18
CA ALA A 57 -10.24 -0.99 -1.57
C ALA A 57 -10.20 -0.98 -0.03
N SER A 58 -9.37 -0.16 0.58
CA SER A 58 -9.30 0.03 2.03
C SER A 58 -10.14 1.21 2.52
N LEU A 59 -10.74 1.97 1.60
CA LEU A 59 -11.52 3.17 1.91
C LEU A 59 -13.01 2.92 1.78
N GLY A 60 -13.81 3.77 2.45
CA GLY A 60 -15.28 3.73 2.38
C GLY A 60 -15.95 3.26 3.66
N GLY A 61 -15.17 2.92 4.69
CA GLY A 61 -15.68 2.59 6.02
C GLY A 61 -15.80 3.81 6.94
N ASP A 62 -16.01 3.55 8.23
CA ASP A 62 -16.11 4.58 9.29
C ASP A 62 -14.80 4.74 10.09
N GLY A 63 -13.80 3.92 9.82
CA GLY A 63 -12.51 3.90 10.51
C GLY A 63 -12.56 3.53 11.99
N ARG A 64 -13.74 3.20 12.54
CA ARG A 64 -13.97 2.98 13.99
C ARG A 64 -14.47 1.57 14.30
N SER A 65 -15.32 1.04 13.47
CA SER A 65 -15.98 -0.25 13.67
C SER A 65 -15.03 -1.41 13.34
N VAL A 66 -13.99 -1.59 14.18
CA VAL A 66 -13.01 -2.66 14.01
C VAL A 66 -13.68 -4.00 14.37
N PRO A 67 -13.82 -4.94 13.41
CA PRO A 67 -14.39 -6.25 13.70
C PRO A 67 -13.56 -7.00 14.74
N GLU A 68 -14.22 -7.82 15.55
CA GLU A 68 -13.59 -8.51 16.67
C GLU A 68 -12.42 -9.42 16.24
N PRO A 69 -12.47 -10.17 15.12
CA PRO A 69 -11.30 -10.94 14.64
C PRO A 69 -10.08 -10.04 14.34
N VAL A 70 -10.30 -8.89 13.71
CA VAL A 70 -9.25 -7.91 13.41
C VAL A 70 -8.70 -7.31 14.71
N ALA A 71 -9.58 -6.91 15.63
CA ALA A 71 -9.15 -6.34 16.92
C ALA A 71 -8.28 -7.33 17.72
N ARG A 72 -8.61 -8.63 17.71
CA ARG A 72 -7.77 -9.68 18.31
C ARG A 72 -6.41 -9.81 17.61
N ALA A 73 -6.38 -9.81 16.29
CA ALA A 73 -5.13 -9.90 15.53
C ALA A 73 -4.22 -8.69 15.80
N LEU A 74 -4.80 -7.48 15.84
CA LEU A 74 -4.09 -6.25 16.22
C LEU A 74 -3.58 -6.31 17.66
N ALA A 75 -4.42 -6.73 18.61
CA ALA A 75 -4.02 -6.85 20.02
C ALA A 75 -2.91 -7.89 20.21
N ARG A 76 -2.97 -9.03 19.49
CA ARG A 76 -1.91 -10.05 19.51
C ARG A 76 -0.58 -9.52 19.00
N SER A 77 -0.59 -8.77 17.90
CA SER A 77 0.65 -8.32 17.23
C SER A 77 1.22 -7.04 17.83
N PHE A 78 0.38 -6.12 18.28
CA PHE A 78 0.79 -4.78 18.75
C PHE A 78 0.50 -4.53 20.24
N GLY A 79 -0.17 -5.47 20.91
CA GLY A 79 -0.59 -5.37 22.33
C GLY A 79 -1.94 -4.70 22.53
N ALA A 80 -2.38 -3.82 21.63
CA ALA A 80 -3.70 -3.18 21.63
C ALA A 80 -3.98 -2.52 20.28
N VAL A 81 -5.26 -2.33 19.93
CA VAL A 81 -5.68 -1.60 18.72
C VAL A 81 -5.16 -0.16 18.74
N ASP A 82 -5.20 0.52 19.88
CA ASP A 82 -4.72 1.90 20.01
C ASP A 82 -3.20 2.01 19.83
N ARG A 83 -2.45 1.00 20.24
CA ARG A 83 -0.99 0.97 20.01
C ARG A 83 -0.67 0.76 18.53
N TRP A 84 -1.39 -0.13 17.86
CA TRP A 84 -1.31 -0.24 16.40
C TRP A 84 -1.58 1.10 15.72
N ARG A 85 -2.71 1.74 16.08
CA ARG A 85 -3.12 3.03 15.52
C ARG A 85 -2.05 4.10 15.69
N ALA A 86 -1.53 4.23 16.91
CA ALA A 86 -0.48 5.20 17.21
C ALA A 86 0.80 4.96 16.39
N GLN A 87 1.22 3.70 16.28
CA GLN A 87 2.38 3.33 15.47
C GLN A 87 2.15 3.61 13.98
N PHE A 88 1.00 3.21 13.43
CA PHE A 88 0.67 3.42 12.01
C PHE A 88 0.65 4.91 11.66
N ILE A 89 0.02 5.75 12.50
CA ILE A 89 0.00 7.20 12.33
C ILE A 89 1.41 7.80 12.42
N ALA A 90 2.21 7.41 13.41
CA ALA A 90 3.57 7.93 13.57
C ALA A 90 4.46 7.59 12.35
N MET A 91 4.30 6.40 11.77
CA MET A 91 4.99 5.99 10.54
C MET A 91 4.54 6.86 9.36
N ALA A 92 3.23 7.12 9.23
CA ALA A 92 2.70 7.99 8.18
C ALA A 92 3.21 9.44 8.34
N GLU A 93 3.22 9.98 9.56
CA GLU A 93 3.77 11.31 9.84
C GLU A 93 5.26 11.41 9.51
N SER A 94 6.02 10.32 9.67
CA SER A 94 7.45 10.29 9.32
C SER A 94 7.72 10.39 7.82
N LEU A 95 6.71 10.09 6.98
CA LEU A 95 6.76 10.25 5.53
C LEU A 95 6.17 11.59 5.04
N ALA A 96 5.78 12.49 5.93
CA ALA A 96 5.25 13.80 5.53
C ALA A 96 6.33 14.63 4.83
N GLY A 97 6.11 14.96 3.54
CA GLY A 97 7.09 15.64 2.68
C GLY A 97 8.11 14.71 2.02
N GLU A 98 8.03 13.42 2.29
CA GLU A 98 8.75 12.35 1.61
C GLU A 98 7.81 11.60 0.66
N SER A 99 8.26 10.47 0.14
CA SER A 99 7.43 9.59 -0.71
C SER A 99 7.44 8.17 -0.15
N GLY A 100 6.32 7.47 -0.28
CA GLY A 100 6.26 6.07 0.11
C GLY A 100 4.88 5.61 0.56
N TRP A 101 4.85 4.41 1.08
CA TRP A 101 3.66 3.73 1.58
C TRP A 101 3.83 3.38 3.05
N VAL A 102 2.76 3.47 3.82
CA VAL A 102 2.67 2.79 5.12
C VAL A 102 1.74 1.60 4.95
N LEU A 103 2.28 0.43 5.26
CA LEU A 103 1.60 -0.83 5.04
C LEU A 103 1.38 -1.56 6.37
N MET A 104 0.22 -2.19 6.52
CA MET A 104 0.03 -3.26 7.47
C MET A 104 -0.05 -4.56 6.69
N SER A 105 0.82 -5.52 7.03
CA SER A 105 0.90 -6.80 6.34
C SER A 105 0.73 -7.96 7.29
N HIS A 106 0.04 -9.00 6.82
CA HIS A 106 0.01 -10.30 7.46
C HIS A 106 1.28 -11.07 7.12
N VAL A 107 1.92 -11.66 8.13
CA VAL A 107 3.10 -12.53 7.99
C VAL A 107 2.68 -13.95 8.32
N PRO A 108 2.37 -14.80 7.32
CA PRO A 108 1.84 -16.15 7.54
C PRO A 108 2.74 -17.03 8.40
N ARG A 109 4.06 -16.85 8.30
CA ARG A 109 5.03 -17.60 9.10
C ARG A 109 4.77 -17.54 10.61
N ASP A 110 4.40 -16.36 11.10
CA ASP A 110 4.25 -16.08 12.53
C ASP A 110 2.78 -15.82 12.89
N GLU A 111 1.88 -15.96 11.92
CA GLU A 111 0.44 -15.62 12.03
C GLU A 111 0.19 -14.22 12.60
N GLY A 112 1.14 -13.32 12.38
CA GLY A 112 1.19 -11.99 12.94
C GLY A 112 0.94 -10.88 11.94
N LEU A 113 0.72 -9.67 12.47
CA LEU A 113 0.65 -8.44 11.70
C LEU A 113 1.88 -7.59 11.96
N ILE A 114 2.38 -6.94 10.92
CA ILE A 114 3.47 -5.98 11.02
C ILE A 114 3.10 -4.69 10.28
N ASN A 115 3.42 -3.53 10.88
CA ASN A 115 3.46 -2.28 10.13
C ASN A 115 4.87 -2.08 9.55
N HIS A 116 4.95 -1.65 8.31
CA HIS A 116 6.23 -1.29 7.71
C HIS A 116 6.08 -0.14 6.72
N ILE A 117 7.21 0.52 6.42
CA ILE A 117 7.32 1.55 5.40
C ILE A 117 7.94 0.94 4.15
N ALA A 118 7.41 1.30 2.98
CA ALA A 118 8.05 1.11 1.70
C ALA A 118 8.32 2.50 1.09
N THR A 119 9.58 2.90 1.01
CA THR A 119 9.97 4.22 0.50
C THR A 119 9.88 4.33 -1.03
N ASP A 120 9.73 3.19 -1.69
CA ASP A 120 9.42 3.09 -3.12
C ASP A 120 8.57 1.83 -3.41
N ASN A 121 8.08 1.72 -4.64
CA ASN A 121 7.23 0.60 -5.06
C ASN A 121 7.97 -0.75 -5.21
N SER A 122 9.29 -0.79 -5.06
CA SER A 122 10.05 -2.05 -5.18
C SER A 122 10.25 -2.76 -3.84
N GLN A 123 9.90 -2.11 -2.73
CA GLN A 123 10.12 -2.65 -1.39
C GLN A 123 8.93 -3.47 -0.92
N SER A 124 9.20 -4.73 -0.59
CA SER A 124 8.21 -5.64 0.01
C SER A 124 8.91 -6.58 0.99
N ILE A 125 8.15 -7.10 1.96
CA ILE A 125 8.63 -8.15 2.85
C ILE A 125 8.33 -9.50 2.19
N PRO A 126 9.33 -10.33 1.85
CA PRO A 126 9.07 -11.63 1.23
C PRO A 126 8.11 -12.49 2.05
N GLY A 127 7.04 -12.95 1.43
CA GLY A 127 6.02 -13.80 2.06
C GLY A 127 5.03 -13.05 2.96
N ALA A 128 5.13 -11.74 3.12
CA ALA A 128 4.10 -10.95 3.77
C ALA A 128 3.03 -10.52 2.78
N ILE A 129 1.78 -10.47 3.24
CA ILE A 129 0.60 -10.11 2.44
C ILE A 129 0.08 -8.76 2.97
N PRO A 130 0.20 -7.67 2.20
CA PRO A 130 -0.37 -6.38 2.60
C PRO A 130 -1.90 -6.46 2.71
N VAL A 131 -2.45 -6.02 3.84
CA VAL A 131 -3.90 -6.02 4.12
C VAL A 131 -4.47 -4.61 4.28
N LEU A 132 -3.61 -3.62 4.51
CA LEU A 132 -3.96 -2.20 4.55
C LEU A 132 -2.79 -1.40 3.99
N ALA A 133 -3.08 -0.44 3.11
CA ALA A 133 -2.09 0.47 2.53
C ALA A 133 -2.54 1.92 2.69
N LEU A 134 -1.62 2.79 3.10
CA LEU A 134 -1.76 4.24 3.08
C LEU A 134 -0.70 4.81 2.13
N ASP A 135 -1.16 5.52 1.12
CA ASP A 135 -0.32 6.22 0.16
C ASP A 135 0.13 7.57 0.73
N MET A 136 1.43 7.76 0.91
CA MET A 136 2.04 9.00 1.41
C MET A 136 2.78 9.79 0.32
N TYR A 137 2.66 9.41 -0.96
CA TYR A 137 3.08 10.25 -2.06
C TYR A 137 2.20 11.53 -2.12
N GLU A 138 2.80 12.65 -2.46
CA GLU A 138 2.07 13.94 -2.51
C GLU A 138 0.83 13.90 -3.42
N HIS A 139 0.86 13.14 -4.50
CA HIS A 139 -0.29 13.01 -5.40
C HIS A 139 -1.55 12.43 -4.73
N ALA A 140 -1.39 11.71 -3.62
CA ALA A 140 -2.51 11.14 -2.89
C ALA A 140 -3.31 12.20 -2.13
N TYR A 141 -2.68 13.32 -1.72
CA TYR A 141 -3.31 14.28 -0.82
C TYR A 141 -3.14 15.76 -1.21
N GLN A 142 -2.18 16.12 -2.06
CA GLN A 142 -1.85 17.51 -2.35
C GLN A 142 -3.04 18.32 -2.88
N LEU A 143 -3.89 17.74 -3.72
CA LEU A 143 -5.04 18.45 -4.31
C LEU A 143 -6.13 18.79 -3.29
N GLU A 144 -6.30 17.99 -2.24
CA GLU A 144 -7.37 18.15 -1.25
C GLU A 144 -6.88 18.74 0.08
N PHE A 145 -5.65 18.43 0.45
CA PHE A 145 -5.06 18.80 1.76
C PHE A 145 -3.84 19.71 1.64
N GLY A 146 -3.34 19.98 0.43
CA GLY A 146 -2.10 20.72 0.23
C GLY A 146 -0.94 20.08 0.97
N ALA A 147 -0.13 20.86 1.67
CA ALA A 147 0.98 20.36 2.49
C ALA A 147 0.55 19.79 3.86
N ASN A 148 -0.76 19.73 4.15
CA ASN A 148 -1.26 19.26 5.46
C ASN A 148 -1.42 17.74 5.50
N ALA A 149 -0.29 17.02 5.47
CA ALA A 149 -0.25 15.57 5.56
C ALA A 149 -0.97 15.02 6.81
N LYS A 150 -0.93 15.73 7.95
CA LYS A 150 -1.64 15.32 9.18
C LYS A 150 -3.15 15.26 8.98
N ALA A 151 -3.73 16.24 8.30
CA ALA A 151 -5.17 16.24 7.99
C ALA A 151 -5.55 15.09 7.05
N TYR A 152 -4.71 14.78 6.07
CA TYR A 152 -4.87 13.64 5.18
C TYR A 152 -4.81 12.30 5.94
N ILE A 153 -3.78 12.09 6.77
CA ILE A 153 -3.64 10.89 7.60
C ILE A 153 -4.88 10.72 8.48
N ALA A 154 -5.33 11.79 9.14
CA ALA A 154 -6.53 11.75 9.96
C ALA A 154 -7.80 11.43 9.13
N ALA A 155 -7.90 11.92 7.90
CA ALA A 155 -8.99 11.59 6.99
C ALA A 155 -8.95 10.11 6.58
N PHE A 156 -7.78 9.58 6.19
CA PHE A 156 -7.59 8.17 5.88
C PHE A 156 -8.04 7.28 7.05
N MET A 157 -7.55 7.56 8.26
CA MET A 157 -7.87 6.77 9.46
C MET A 157 -9.37 6.75 9.82
N ARG A 158 -10.12 7.80 9.41
CA ARG A 158 -11.58 7.85 9.58
C ARG A 158 -12.36 7.16 8.47
N ASN A 159 -11.71 6.76 7.40
CA ASN A 159 -12.35 6.15 6.24
C ASN A 159 -11.92 4.70 6.00
N ILE A 160 -11.13 4.10 6.90
CA ILE A 160 -10.73 2.69 6.77
C ILE A 160 -11.98 1.80 6.76
N ASP A 161 -12.10 0.96 5.73
CA ASP A 161 -13.06 -0.13 5.67
C ASP A 161 -12.49 -1.37 6.35
N TRP A 162 -12.82 -1.51 7.63
CA TRP A 162 -12.35 -2.62 8.45
C TRP A 162 -12.94 -3.97 8.04
N ALA A 163 -14.11 -3.99 7.38
CA ALA A 163 -14.68 -5.23 6.84
C ALA A 163 -13.83 -5.74 5.66
N ALA A 164 -13.36 -4.84 4.81
CA ALA A 164 -12.44 -5.19 3.73
C ALA A 164 -11.08 -5.66 4.25
N VAL A 165 -10.57 -5.08 5.34
CA VAL A 165 -9.35 -5.56 6.01
C VAL A 165 -9.56 -6.97 6.59
N GLN A 166 -10.71 -7.23 7.24
CA GLN A 166 -11.03 -8.57 7.75
C GLN A 166 -11.03 -9.61 6.63
N ALA A 167 -11.72 -9.34 5.53
CA ALA A 167 -11.80 -10.27 4.41
C ALA A 167 -10.41 -10.70 3.92
N ARG A 168 -9.46 -9.73 3.81
CA ARG A 168 -8.07 -10.02 3.40
C ARG A 168 -7.24 -10.79 4.43
N LEU A 169 -7.65 -10.82 5.69
CA LEU A 169 -6.99 -11.61 6.73
C LEU A 169 -7.51 -13.04 6.79
N GLU A 170 -8.67 -13.29 6.20
CA GLU A 170 -9.33 -14.61 6.18
C GLU A 170 -9.03 -15.38 4.87
N ASP A 171 -8.55 -14.70 3.82
CA ASP A 171 -8.09 -15.29 2.54
C ASP A 171 -6.69 -15.91 2.67
#